data_f10d9e754bbdada4db7bd8be41dc47fb
#
_entry.id   f10d9e754bbdada4db7bd8be41dc47fb
#
_cell.length_a   1.000
_cell.length_b   1.000
_cell.length_c   1.000
_cell.angle_alpha   90.00
_cell.angle_beta   90.00
_cell.angle_gamma   90.00
#
_symmetry.space_group_name_H-M   'P 1'
#
loop_
_entity.id
_entity.type
_entity.pdbx_description
1 polymer ?
#
loop_
_entity_poly.entity_id
_entity_poly.type
_entity_poly.pdbx_seq_one_letter_code
_entity_poly.pdbx_strand_id
1 'polypeptide(L)'
;MTSLSESIETMFEPARLAVAEGRIPGVTLGLVTAKGERSVLTAGLAQREPESIPLHRAHWFDLASLTKVIFTTDNLIRLVEQGRVALDDPLSLHIPDLRQYETGAAERRLTIRQCLSHQTHLPAVEPLYTLGQDPETLRAYILQRNWKSGPPVYSDINFILLGILIERVTGTPLSAVDLSPGLTFRPDPASSAATEFCAWRGRMIRGEVHDENAFALGGVAGHAGLFGTVDGVLDYAASLMGRQRFSAPSMADLTTLSAGTRTLGWEIAHPGWHGGEGSSARTIGHLGFTGTGLWIDMDRGVAWTLLTNRVHPSRHSESGIMALRRETGTRLAAAFKQD
;
A
#
# COMPACT_ATOMS: atom_id res chain seq x y z
N MET A 1 4.37 6.07 -32.03
CA MET A 1 4.20 5.97 -30.56
C MET A 1 2.96 6.77 -30.18
N THR A 2 1.98 6.13 -29.56
CA THR A 2 0.80 6.79 -29.01
C THR A 2 1.24 7.78 -27.94
N SER A 3 0.68 8.99 -27.88
CA SER A 3 1.02 9.95 -26.84
C SER A 3 0.59 9.45 -25.45
N LEU A 4 1.25 9.91 -24.40
CA LEU A 4 0.89 9.57 -23.01
C LEU A 4 -0.58 9.94 -22.72
N SER A 5 -1.05 11.04 -23.31
CA SER A 5 -2.43 11.53 -23.19
C SER A 5 -3.45 10.59 -23.86
N GLU A 6 -3.15 10.07 -25.03
CA GLU A 6 -4.04 9.11 -25.71
C GLU A 6 -4.06 7.76 -24.98
N SER A 7 -2.91 7.33 -24.46
CA SER A 7 -2.81 6.09 -23.71
C SER A 7 -3.68 6.12 -22.44
N ILE A 8 -3.64 7.21 -21.67
CA ILE A 8 -4.41 7.32 -20.42
C ILE A 8 -5.92 7.39 -20.69
N GLU A 9 -6.38 8.02 -21.78
CA GLU A 9 -7.79 8.06 -22.12
C GLU A 9 -8.34 6.65 -22.37
N THR A 10 -7.60 5.84 -23.13
CA THR A 10 -7.98 4.43 -23.38
C THR A 10 -8.00 3.61 -22.09
N MET A 11 -7.02 3.81 -21.21
CA MET A 11 -6.93 3.12 -19.92
C MET A 11 -8.03 3.54 -18.94
N PHE A 12 -8.48 4.80 -19.03
CA PHE A 12 -9.44 5.39 -18.10
C PHE A 12 -10.89 4.99 -18.40
N GLU A 13 -11.20 4.56 -19.61
CA GLU A 13 -12.57 4.25 -20.04
C GLU A 13 -13.31 3.23 -19.15
N PRO A 14 -12.70 2.10 -18.73
CA PRO A 14 -13.35 1.18 -17.79
C PRO A 14 -13.67 1.82 -16.44
N ALA A 15 -12.82 2.72 -15.96
CA ALA A 15 -13.02 3.43 -14.70
C ALA A 15 -14.16 4.47 -14.82
N ARG A 16 -14.24 5.17 -15.96
CA ARG A 16 -15.33 6.11 -16.26
C ARG A 16 -16.67 5.40 -16.29
N LEU A 17 -16.75 4.23 -16.93
CA LEU A 17 -17.94 3.38 -16.95
C LEU A 17 -18.32 2.92 -15.55
N ALA A 18 -17.35 2.48 -14.74
CA ALA A 18 -17.61 2.05 -13.37
C ALA A 18 -18.20 3.16 -12.48
N VAL A 19 -17.80 4.42 -12.70
CA VAL A 19 -18.39 5.60 -12.05
C VAL A 19 -19.80 5.87 -12.57
N ALA A 20 -19.98 5.87 -13.88
CA ALA A 20 -21.28 6.13 -14.53
C ALA A 20 -22.35 5.10 -14.13
N GLU A 21 -21.96 3.84 -13.98
CA GLU A 21 -22.81 2.74 -13.51
C GLU A 21 -23.01 2.74 -11.97
N GLY A 22 -22.38 3.66 -11.26
CA GLY A 22 -22.49 3.76 -9.81
C GLY A 22 -21.74 2.68 -9.03
N ARG A 23 -20.92 1.84 -9.67
CA ARG A 23 -20.16 0.76 -8.99
C ARG A 23 -19.08 1.28 -8.06
N ILE A 24 -18.45 2.41 -8.41
CA ILE A 24 -17.51 3.13 -7.55
C ILE A 24 -17.92 4.61 -7.46
N PRO A 25 -17.70 5.29 -6.33
CA PRO A 25 -18.03 6.71 -6.19
C PRO A 25 -17.19 7.60 -7.08
N GLY A 26 -15.87 7.42 -7.01
CA GLY A 26 -14.91 8.22 -7.73
C GLY A 26 -13.60 7.50 -7.99
N VAL A 27 -12.86 7.99 -8.96
CA VAL A 27 -11.59 7.43 -9.40
C VAL A 27 -10.65 8.51 -9.91
N THR A 28 -9.38 8.38 -9.58
CA THR A 28 -8.26 9.07 -10.21
C THR A 28 -7.28 8.04 -10.75
N LEU A 29 -7.03 8.07 -12.05
CA LEU A 29 -5.99 7.30 -12.72
C LEU A 29 -4.81 8.22 -12.99
N GLY A 30 -3.62 7.81 -12.58
CA GLY A 30 -2.37 8.49 -12.87
C GLY A 30 -1.40 7.59 -13.61
N LEU A 31 -0.65 8.16 -14.54
CA LEU A 31 0.38 7.52 -15.34
C LEU A 31 1.65 8.38 -15.29
N VAL A 32 2.82 7.76 -15.11
CA VAL A 32 4.12 8.45 -15.12
C VAL A 32 5.18 7.59 -15.80
N THR A 33 6.06 8.24 -16.57
CA THR A 33 7.25 7.61 -17.15
C THR A 33 8.47 7.79 -16.26
N ALA A 34 9.52 6.99 -16.49
CA ALA A 34 10.81 7.14 -15.81
C ALA A 34 11.46 8.53 -16.06
N LYS A 35 11.01 9.27 -17.07
CA LYS A 35 11.45 10.65 -17.35
C LYS A 35 10.65 11.70 -16.59
N GLY A 36 9.61 11.29 -15.83
CA GLY A 36 8.74 12.18 -15.08
C GLY A 36 7.56 12.76 -15.86
N GLU A 37 7.44 12.42 -17.14
CA GLU A 37 6.24 12.79 -17.93
C GLU A 37 5.02 12.10 -17.32
N ARG A 38 3.92 12.85 -17.13
CA ARG A 38 2.74 12.30 -16.45
C ARG A 38 1.44 12.74 -17.09
N SER A 39 0.43 11.91 -16.93
CA SER A 39 -0.96 12.23 -17.28
C SER A 39 -1.89 11.73 -16.17
N VAL A 40 -2.95 12.49 -15.89
CA VAL A 40 -3.89 12.20 -14.80
C VAL A 40 -5.31 12.48 -15.27
N LEU A 41 -6.22 11.55 -15.04
CA LEU A 41 -7.66 11.70 -15.27
C LEU A 41 -8.43 11.40 -14.00
N THR A 42 -9.51 12.13 -13.76
CA THR A 42 -10.35 12.03 -12.56
C THR A 42 -11.81 12.06 -12.96
N ALA A 43 -12.63 11.23 -12.30
CA ALA A 43 -14.08 11.22 -12.49
C ALA A 43 -14.82 10.87 -11.21
N GLY A 44 -16.06 11.34 -11.07
CA GLY A 44 -16.97 11.00 -9.99
C GLY A 44 -16.84 11.86 -8.75
N LEU A 45 -17.08 11.26 -7.59
CA LEU A 45 -17.27 11.93 -6.32
C LEU A 45 -16.24 11.49 -5.27
N ALA A 46 -15.73 12.46 -4.53
CA ALA A 46 -14.94 12.22 -3.32
C ALA A 46 -15.83 11.71 -2.18
N GLN A 47 -17.11 12.08 -2.19
CA GLN A 47 -18.12 11.64 -1.23
C GLN A 47 -19.50 11.63 -1.89
N ARG A 48 -20.31 10.59 -1.64
CA ARG A 48 -21.72 10.51 -2.03
C ARG A 48 -22.64 10.97 -0.92
N GLU A 49 -22.34 10.61 0.30
CA GLU A 49 -23.16 10.77 1.51
C GLU A 49 -22.31 11.30 2.67
N PRO A 50 -22.88 12.17 3.55
CA PRO A 50 -24.24 12.72 3.51
C PRO A 50 -24.44 13.82 2.46
N GLU A 51 -23.35 14.37 1.94
CA GLU A 51 -23.33 15.40 0.91
C GLU A 51 -22.51 14.93 -0.30
N SER A 52 -22.98 15.26 -1.49
CA SER A 52 -22.27 14.96 -2.72
C SER A 52 -21.11 15.94 -2.93
N ILE A 53 -19.89 15.43 -2.95
CA ILE A 53 -18.66 16.23 -3.12
C ILE A 53 -17.93 15.75 -4.37
N PRO A 54 -17.72 16.61 -5.38
CA PRO A 54 -16.95 16.26 -6.58
C PRO A 54 -15.52 15.84 -6.25
N LEU A 55 -15.02 14.84 -6.97
CA LEU A 55 -13.63 14.42 -6.84
C LEU A 55 -12.73 15.30 -7.73
N HIS A 56 -11.59 15.73 -7.18
CA HIS A 56 -10.57 16.50 -7.89
C HIS A 56 -9.19 15.83 -7.74
N ARG A 57 -8.29 16.11 -8.67
CA ARG A 57 -6.90 15.60 -8.71
C ARG A 57 -6.15 15.75 -7.39
N ALA A 58 -6.39 16.84 -6.66
CA ALA A 58 -5.70 17.16 -5.42
C ALA A 58 -6.24 16.44 -4.17
N HIS A 59 -7.29 15.61 -4.30
CA HIS A 59 -7.83 14.89 -3.16
C HIS A 59 -6.84 13.86 -2.62
N TRP A 60 -6.82 13.76 -1.30
CA TRP A 60 -6.13 12.72 -0.56
C TRP A 60 -6.95 11.43 -0.56
N PHE A 61 -6.32 10.33 -0.83
CA PHE A 61 -6.89 9.00 -0.71
C PHE A 61 -6.23 8.25 0.44
N ASP A 62 -7.01 7.54 1.24
CA ASP A 62 -6.45 6.52 2.12
C ASP A 62 -5.83 5.42 1.26
N LEU A 63 -4.52 5.30 1.33
CA LEU A 63 -3.76 4.35 0.53
C LEU A 63 -3.84 2.93 1.07
N ALA A 64 -4.39 2.73 2.27
CA ALA A 64 -4.52 1.43 2.92
C ALA A 64 -3.19 0.64 2.86
N SER A 65 -3.21 -0.57 2.35
CA SER A 65 -2.02 -1.43 2.28
C SER A 65 -0.91 -0.95 1.34
N LEU A 66 -1.10 0.08 0.52
CA LEU A 66 0.04 0.73 -0.15
C LEU A 66 1.01 1.34 0.86
N THR A 67 0.58 1.60 2.11
CA THR A 67 1.45 1.95 3.24
C THR A 67 2.61 0.97 3.38
N LYS A 68 2.35 -0.33 3.19
CA LYS A 68 3.35 -1.39 3.30
C LYS A 68 4.54 -1.16 2.37
N VAL A 69 4.27 -0.73 1.14
CA VAL A 69 5.30 -0.60 0.11
C VAL A 69 5.86 0.81 -0.02
N ILE A 70 5.00 1.84 0.04
CA ILE A 70 5.42 3.24 -0.10
C ILE A 70 6.13 3.73 1.16
N PHE A 71 5.78 3.20 2.33
CA PHE A 71 6.30 3.67 3.61
C PHE A 71 7.17 2.62 4.31
N THR A 72 6.60 1.49 4.72
CA THR A 72 7.30 0.54 5.60
C THR A 72 8.47 -0.14 4.91
N THR A 73 8.24 -0.71 3.72
CA THR A 73 9.32 -1.32 2.93
C THR A 73 10.38 -0.28 2.57
N ASP A 74 9.96 0.90 2.15
CA ASP A 74 10.87 2.00 1.79
C ASP A 74 11.81 2.37 2.95
N ASN A 75 11.26 2.55 4.16
CA ASN A 75 12.07 2.88 5.33
C ASN A 75 13.01 1.73 5.72
N LEU A 76 12.56 0.48 5.62
CA LEU A 76 13.42 -0.68 5.91
C LEU A 76 14.59 -0.79 4.93
N ILE A 77 14.34 -0.61 3.64
CA ILE A 77 15.43 -0.62 2.64
C ILE A 77 16.42 0.52 2.89
N ARG A 78 15.96 1.72 3.29
CA ARG A 78 16.86 2.80 3.72
C ARG A 78 17.72 2.41 4.92
N LEU A 79 17.11 1.76 5.92
CA LEU A 79 17.86 1.28 7.09
C LEU A 79 18.88 0.21 6.73
N VAL A 80 18.57 -0.66 5.75
CA VAL A 80 19.52 -1.64 5.20
C VAL A 80 20.69 -0.93 4.52
N GLU A 81 20.43 0.06 3.66
CA GLU A 81 21.48 0.83 2.98
C GLU A 81 22.37 1.64 3.94
N GLN A 82 21.81 2.04 5.08
CA GLN A 82 22.53 2.69 6.17
C GLN A 82 23.32 1.70 7.06
N GLY A 83 23.21 0.39 6.81
CA GLY A 83 23.85 -0.64 7.63
C GLY A 83 23.28 -0.75 9.04
N ARG A 84 22.09 -0.21 9.31
CA ARG A 84 21.42 -0.22 10.62
C ARG A 84 20.67 -1.51 10.89
N VAL A 85 20.24 -2.21 9.85
CA VAL A 85 19.60 -3.53 9.88
C VAL A 85 20.07 -4.35 8.69
N ALA A 86 20.01 -5.67 8.79
CA ALA A 86 20.15 -6.57 7.63
C ALA A 86 18.81 -7.29 7.38
N LEU A 87 18.50 -7.57 6.10
CA LEU A 87 17.25 -8.24 5.74
C LEU A 87 17.07 -9.60 6.44
N ASP A 88 18.15 -10.28 6.74
CA ASP A 88 18.14 -11.59 7.39
C ASP A 88 18.32 -11.52 8.91
N ASP A 89 18.34 -10.33 9.49
CA ASP A 89 18.31 -10.16 10.94
C ASP A 89 17.01 -10.75 11.51
N PRO A 90 17.09 -11.50 12.61
CA PRO A 90 15.92 -11.95 13.35
C PRO A 90 15.24 -10.75 14.03
N LEU A 91 13.91 -10.73 14.05
CA LEU A 91 13.15 -9.64 14.67
C LEU A 91 13.58 -9.34 16.11
N SER A 92 13.94 -10.38 16.88
CA SER A 92 14.38 -10.23 18.27
C SER A 92 15.68 -9.45 18.45
N LEU A 93 16.48 -9.27 17.40
CA LEU A 93 17.67 -8.42 17.45
C LEU A 93 17.29 -6.94 17.63
N HIS A 94 16.21 -6.51 16.98
CA HIS A 94 15.76 -5.12 16.98
C HIS A 94 14.52 -4.89 17.87
N ILE A 95 13.81 -5.96 18.23
CA ILE A 95 12.68 -5.98 19.17
C ILE A 95 12.99 -6.99 20.28
N PRO A 96 13.88 -6.66 21.24
CA PRO A 96 14.35 -7.62 22.23
C PRO A 96 13.24 -8.12 23.17
N ASP A 97 12.20 -7.31 23.36
CA ASP A 97 11.00 -7.61 24.15
C ASP A 97 9.94 -8.44 23.38
N LEU A 98 10.17 -8.80 22.11
CA LEU A 98 9.30 -9.74 21.38
C LEU A 98 9.34 -11.11 22.07
N ARG A 99 8.17 -11.57 22.60
CA ARG A 99 8.07 -12.84 23.35
C ARG A 99 9.20 -13.01 24.38
N GLN A 100 9.44 -11.94 25.15
CA GLN A 100 10.63 -11.85 26.02
C GLN A 100 10.75 -12.97 27.05
N TYR A 101 9.63 -13.52 27.51
CA TYR A 101 9.60 -14.61 28.50
C TYR A 101 9.75 -16.01 27.87
N GLU A 102 9.72 -16.10 26.54
CA GLU A 102 9.91 -17.34 25.79
C GLU A 102 11.01 -17.19 24.74
N THR A 103 12.24 -17.30 25.17
CA THR A 103 13.41 -17.11 24.27
C THR A 103 13.46 -18.09 23.11
N GLY A 104 12.79 -19.24 23.22
CA GLY A 104 12.63 -20.24 22.16
C GLY A 104 11.49 -19.98 21.19
N ALA A 105 10.67 -18.95 21.37
CA ALA A 105 9.51 -18.65 20.56
C ALA A 105 9.90 -18.48 19.07
N ALA A 106 9.06 -19.01 18.16
CA ALA A 106 9.31 -18.97 16.74
C ALA A 106 9.33 -17.54 16.19
N GLU A 107 8.47 -16.67 16.72
CA GLU A 107 8.36 -15.25 16.36
C GLU A 107 9.69 -14.51 16.49
N ARG A 108 10.50 -14.86 17.49
CA ARG A 108 11.80 -14.24 17.73
C ARG A 108 12.80 -14.46 16.62
N ARG A 109 12.67 -15.58 15.88
CA ARG A 109 13.56 -15.99 14.80
C ARG A 109 13.09 -15.59 13.41
N LEU A 110 11.87 -15.04 13.29
CA LEU A 110 11.39 -14.48 12.03
C LEU A 110 12.32 -13.36 11.58
N THR A 111 12.67 -13.35 10.28
CA THR A 111 13.55 -12.33 9.73
C THR A 111 12.75 -11.17 9.11
N ILE A 112 13.41 -10.02 8.94
CA ILE A 112 12.86 -8.87 8.22
C ILE A 112 12.43 -9.28 6.81
N ARG A 113 13.27 -10.06 6.11
CA ARG A 113 12.97 -10.60 4.77
C ARG A 113 11.71 -11.46 4.76
N GLN A 114 11.55 -12.36 5.73
CA GLN A 114 10.37 -13.21 5.83
C GLN A 114 9.09 -12.39 6.05
N CYS A 115 9.16 -11.36 6.90
CA CYS A 115 8.03 -10.47 7.12
C CYS A 115 7.68 -9.67 5.87
N LEU A 116 8.66 -9.07 5.18
CA LEU A 116 8.45 -8.31 3.95
C LEU A 116 7.85 -9.17 2.83
N SER A 117 8.26 -10.42 2.72
CA SER A 117 7.77 -11.34 1.68
C SER A 117 6.57 -12.18 2.12
N HIS A 118 5.99 -11.94 3.29
CA HIS A 118 4.88 -12.69 3.87
C HIS A 118 5.16 -14.21 4.02
N GLN A 119 6.41 -14.58 4.30
CA GLN A 119 6.86 -15.96 4.50
C GLN A 119 6.95 -16.32 5.99
N THR A 120 5.98 -15.90 6.77
CA THR A 120 5.87 -16.20 8.19
C THR A 120 4.66 -17.09 8.48
N HIS A 121 4.60 -17.61 9.69
CA HIS A 121 3.44 -18.36 10.19
C HIS A 121 2.36 -17.47 10.80
N LEU A 122 2.52 -16.14 10.77
CA LEU A 122 1.61 -15.19 11.40
C LEU A 122 0.28 -15.10 10.64
N PRO A 123 -0.86 -14.91 11.34
CA PRO A 123 -2.17 -14.84 10.71
C PRO A 123 -2.28 -13.64 9.76
N ALA A 124 -3.21 -13.73 8.81
CA ALA A 124 -3.48 -12.65 7.87
C ALA A 124 -3.86 -11.34 8.59
N VAL A 125 -4.78 -11.44 9.54
CA VAL A 125 -5.28 -10.34 10.35
C VAL A 125 -5.64 -10.84 11.75
N GLU A 126 -5.54 -9.97 12.73
CA GLU A 126 -6.12 -10.13 14.06
C GLU A 126 -6.93 -8.86 14.36
N PRO A 127 -8.19 -8.93 14.81
CA PRO A 127 -9.01 -7.76 15.06
C PRO A 127 -8.61 -7.07 16.38
N LEU A 128 -7.44 -6.45 16.40
CA LEU A 128 -6.83 -5.82 17.58
C LEU A 128 -7.71 -4.74 18.19
N TYR A 129 -8.42 -3.97 17.35
CA TYR A 129 -9.31 -2.89 17.76
C TYR A 129 -10.43 -3.36 18.68
N THR A 130 -10.77 -4.65 18.68
CA THR A 130 -11.76 -5.24 19.59
C THR A 130 -11.24 -5.42 21.01
N LEU A 131 -9.92 -5.35 21.22
CA LEU A 131 -9.25 -5.49 22.52
C LEU A 131 -9.13 -4.14 23.25
N GLY A 132 -9.39 -3.03 22.56
CA GLY A 132 -9.26 -1.68 23.10
C GLY A 132 -8.71 -0.70 22.07
N GLN A 133 -8.41 0.52 22.53
CA GLN A 133 -7.90 1.62 21.70
C GLN A 133 -6.67 2.29 22.31
N ASP A 134 -6.05 1.68 23.34
CA ASP A 134 -4.79 2.16 23.86
C ASP A 134 -3.64 1.57 23.04
N PRO A 135 -2.92 2.38 22.25
CA PRO A 135 -1.88 1.89 21.34
C PRO A 135 -0.77 1.10 22.05
N GLU A 136 -0.38 1.49 23.25
CA GLU A 136 0.70 0.82 23.97
C GLU A 136 0.27 -0.56 24.47
N THR A 137 -0.96 -0.69 24.98
CA THR A 137 -1.53 -2.00 25.35
C THR A 137 -1.66 -2.92 24.14
N LEU A 138 -2.10 -2.41 22.99
CA LEU A 138 -2.20 -3.20 21.76
C LEU A 138 -0.82 -3.62 21.23
N ARG A 139 0.17 -2.74 21.29
CA ARG A 139 1.58 -3.07 20.95
C ARG A 139 2.13 -4.16 21.86
N ALA A 140 1.94 -4.03 23.19
CA ALA A 140 2.37 -5.05 24.15
C ALA A 140 1.68 -6.39 23.87
N TYR A 141 0.39 -6.38 23.58
CA TYR A 141 -0.35 -7.58 23.19
C TYR A 141 0.24 -8.26 21.95
N ILE A 142 0.52 -7.49 20.89
CA ILE A 142 1.14 -8.01 19.66
C ILE A 142 2.49 -8.64 19.95
N LEU A 143 3.32 -7.99 20.76
CA LEU A 143 4.67 -8.44 21.06
C LEU A 143 4.71 -9.67 21.97
N GLN A 144 3.70 -9.87 22.82
CA GLN A 144 3.70 -10.96 23.80
C GLN A 144 2.78 -12.14 23.42
N ARG A 145 1.91 -11.97 22.40
CA ARG A 145 0.99 -13.01 21.99
C ARG A 145 1.71 -14.24 21.44
N ASN A 146 1.26 -15.42 21.87
CA ASN A 146 1.59 -16.69 21.21
C ASN A 146 0.72 -16.85 19.95
N TRP A 147 1.32 -16.64 18.79
CA TRP A 147 0.63 -16.75 17.51
C TRP A 147 0.49 -18.22 17.10
N LYS A 148 -0.70 -18.63 16.71
CA LYS A 148 -0.87 -19.98 16.17
C LYS A 148 -0.11 -20.11 14.86
N SER A 149 0.69 -21.15 14.74
CA SER A 149 1.39 -21.46 13.51
C SER A 149 0.41 -21.82 12.39
N GLY A 150 0.64 -21.23 11.21
CA GLY A 150 -0.10 -21.48 9.98
C GLY A 150 0.81 -21.48 8.75
N PRO A 151 0.30 -21.84 7.58
CA PRO A 151 1.04 -21.66 6.35
C PRO A 151 1.28 -20.18 6.07
N PRO A 152 2.33 -19.84 5.28
CA PRO A 152 2.54 -18.47 4.85
C PRO A 152 1.31 -17.87 4.17
N VAL A 153 0.93 -16.67 4.62
CA VAL A 153 -0.22 -15.93 4.09
C VAL A 153 0.09 -14.43 4.09
N TYR A 154 -0.54 -13.66 3.21
CA TYR A 154 -0.49 -12.21 3.28
C TYR A 154 -0.96 -11.76 4.66
N SER A 155 -0.08 -11.10 5.43
CA SER A 155 -0.30 -10.80 6.85
C SER A 155 -0.06 -9.34 7.18
N ASP A 156 -1.04 -8.69 7.78
CA ASP A 156 -0.91 -7.34 8.34
C ASP A 156 -0.01 -7.34 9.58
N ILE A 157 -0.01 -8.44 10.36
CA ILE A 157 0.80 -8.58 11.57
C ILE A 157 2.30 -8.47 11.24
N ASN A 158 2.74 -9.03 10.11
CA ASN A 158 4.12 -8.86 9.64
C ASN A 158 4.51 -7.38 9.58
N PHE A 159 3.67 -6.58 8.97
CA PHE A 159 3.96 -5.16 8.75
C PHE A 159 3.75 -4.31 10.00
N ILE A 160 2.86 -4.71 10.91
CA ILE A 160 2.76 -4.08 12.24
C ILE A 160 4.07 -4.28 13.00
N LEU A 161 4.61 -5.51 13.02
CA LEU A 161 5.91 -5.81 13.65
C LEU A 161 7.06 -5.05 12.98
N LEU A 162 7.08 -4.97 11.65
CA LEU A 162 8.08 -4.17 10.91
C LEU A 162 7.97 -2.67 11.24
N GLY A 163 6.76 -2.14 11.43
CA GLY A 163 6.56 -0.76 11.89
C GLY A 163 7.15 -0.54 13.29
N ILE A 164 6.88 -1.45 14.23
CA ILE A 164 7.47 -1.41 15.58
C ILE A 164 9.01 -1.48 15.49
N LEU A 165 9.55 -2.35 14.63
CA LEU A 165 10.99 -2.45 14.40
C LEU A 165 11.58 -1.13 13.91
N ILE A 166 10.96 -0.46 12.95
CA ILE A 166 11.42 0.85 12.46
C ILE A 166 11.49 1.84 13.62
N GLU A 167 10.43 1.94 14.43
CA GLU A 167 10.43 2.85 15.60
C GLU A 167 11.54 2.52 16.61
N ARG A 168 11.77 1.24 16.89
CA ARG A 168 12.84 0.80 17.81
C ARG A 168 14.24 1.13 17.28
N VAL A 169 14.47 0.89 15.99
CA VAL A 169 15.77 1.17 15.34
C VAL A 169 16.01 2.67 15.22
N THR A 170 14.99 3.45 14.85
CA THR A 170 15.14 4.89 14.60
C THR A 170 15.02 5.74 15.85
N GLY A 171 14.30 5.28 16.87
CA GLY A 171 13.90 6.08 18.04
C GLY A 171 12.80 7.11 17.71
N THR A 172 12.18 7.02 16.51
CA THR A 172 11.21 7.98 16.01
C THR A 172 9.86 7.28 15.78
N PRO A 173 8.76 7.81 16.33
CA PRO A 173 7.42 7.28 16.01
C PRO A 173 7.15 7.33 14.51
N LEU A 174 6.43 6.32 13.96
CA LEU A 174 6.11 6.29 12.53
C LEU A 174 5.40 7.57 12.07
N SER A 175 4.53 8.13 12.92
CA SER A 175 3.79 9.36 12.64
C SER A 175 4.65 10.63 12.53
N ALA A 176 5.91 10.57 12.97
CA ALA A 176 6.87 11.68 12.94
C ALA A 176 7.96 11.49 11.86
N VAL A 177 7.89 10.42 11.07
CA VAL A 177 8.81 10.21 9.94
C VAL A 177 8.47 11.18 8.82
N ASP A 178 9.48 11.85 8.29
CA ASP A 178 9.33 12.77 7.17
C ASP A 178 8.85 12.03 5.90
N LEU A 179 7.82 12.57 5.29
CA LEU A 179 7.21 12.04 4.07
C LEU A 179 7.48 12.96 2.88
N SER A 180 7.58 12.37 1.70
CA SER A 180 7.67 13.14 0.45
C SER A 180 6.40 13.97 0.22
N PRO A 181 6.48 15.12 -0.48
CA PRO A 181 5.30 15.90 -0.85
C PRO A 181 4.21 15.02 -1.50
N GLY A 182 2.94 15.31 -1.18
CA GLY A 182 1.81 14.53 -1.65
C GLY A 182 1.57 13.21 -0.91
N LEU A 183 2.33 12.93 0.15
CA LEU A 183 2.11 11.84 1.11
C LEU A 183 1.96 12.41 2.52
N THR A 184 1.05 11.85 3.35
CA THR A 184 0.84 12.31 4.74
C THR A 184 0.13 11.23 5.56
N PHE A 185 0.29 11.29 6.89
CA PHE A 185 -0.55 10.54 7.83
C PHE A 185 -1.71 11.37 8.38
N ARG A 186 -1.75 12.66 8.09
CA ARG A 186 -2.75 13.60 8.63
C ARG A 186 -3.24 14.52 7.50
N PRO A 187 -4.03 13.99 6.56
CA PRO A 187 -4.59 14.82 5.50
C PRO A 187 -5.67 15.73 6.07
N ASP A 188 -5.90 16.85 5.41
CA ASP A 188 -7.08 17.66 5.69
C ASP A 188 -8.35 16.87 5.29
N PRO A 189 -9.31 16.65 6.23
CA PRO A 189 -10.55 15.97 5.93
C PRO A 189 -11.35 16.62 4.80
N ALA A 190 -11.33 17.95 4.68
CA ALA A 190 -12.08 18.68 3.66
C ALA A 190 -11.59 18.35 2.23
N SER A 191 -10.31 18.03 2.08
CA SER A 191 -9.68 17.65 0.81
C SER A 191 -9.40 16.15 0.69
N SER A 192 -10.03 15.31 1.51
CA SER A 192 -9.89 13.86 1.46
C SER A 192 -11.11 13.19 0.83
N ALA A 193 -10.90 12.09 0.12
CA ALA A 193 -11.97 11.21 -0.31
C ALA A 193 -12.53 10.42 0.88
N ALA A 194 -13.85 10.39 1.02
CA ALA A 194 -14.51 9.60 2.06
C ALA A 194 -14.34 8.09 1.77
N THR A 195 -14.12 7.31 2.82
CA THR A 195 -14.00 5.85 2.70
C THR A 195 -15.30 5.15 3.06
N GLU A 196 -15.66 5.00 4.31
CA GLU A 196 -16.79 4.18 4.73
C GLU A 196 -17.55 4.83 5.89
N PHE A 197 -18.86 4.55 5.98
CA PHE A 197 -19.55 4.73 7.25
C PHE A 197 -19.16 3.58 8.18
N CYS A 198 -18.24 3.83 9.08
CA CYS A 198 -17.75 2.83 10.02
C CYS A 198 -18.76 2.66 11.17
N ALA A 199 -19.45 1.52 11.22
CA ALA A 199 -20.43 1.20 12.27
C ALA A 199 -19.78 1.20 13.66
N TRP A 200 -18.55 0.71 13.79
CA TRP A 200 -17.81 0.69 15.04
C TRP A 200 -17.48 2.09 15.57
N ARG A 201 -17.11 3.04 14.68
CA ARG A 201 -16.82 4.44 15.05
C ARG A 201 -18.07 5.33 15.02
N GLY A 202 -19.19 4.84 14.49
CA GLY A 202 -20.47 5.57 14.42
C GLY A 202 -20.47 6.79 13.50
N ARG A 203 -19.54 6.86 12.51
CA ARG A 203 -19.42 8.02 11.62
C ARG A 203 -18.86 7.65 10.24
N MET A 204 -19.07 8.58 9.30
CA MET A 204 -18.36 8.56 8.00
C MET A 204 -16.88 8.84 8.23
N ILE A 205 -16.02 7.97 7.67
CA ILE A 205 -14.56 8.12 7.75
C ILE A 205 -14.07 8.95 6.57
N ARG A 206 -13.41 10.07 6.88
CA ARG A 206 -12.86 10.99 5.90
C ARG A 206 -11.65 11.73 6.47
N GLY A 207 -10.48 11.64 5.83
CA GLY A 207 -9.23 12.21 6.37
C GLY A 207 -8.70 11.50 7.62
N GLU A 208 -9.23 10.35 7.92
CA GLU A 208 -8.85 9.44 9.01
C GLU A 208 -8.65 8.04 8.42
N VAL A 209 -7.68 7.28 8.94
CA VAL A 209 -7.38 5.94 8.44
C VAL A 209 -8.61 5.02 8.51
N HIS A 210 -8.90 4.35 7.40
CA HIS A 210 -10.02 3.42 7.29
C HIS A 210 -9.80 2.16 8.14
N ASP A 211 -8.59 1.61 8.12
CA ASP A 211 -8.23 0.38 8.84
C ASP A 211 -8.41 0.55 10.34
N GLU A 212 -9.22 -0.32 10.94
CA GLU A 212 -9.59 -0.25 12.36
C GLU A 212 -8.40 -0.54 13.28
N ASN A 213 -7.51 -1.47 12.89
CA ASN A 213 -6.32 -1.78 13.67
C ASN A 213 -5.33 -0.62 13.66
N ALA A 214 -5.08 -0.03 12.49
CA ALA A 214 -4.21 1.14 12.39
C ALA A 214 -4.79 2.33 13.17
N PHE A 215 -6.11 2.52 13.14
CA PHE A 215 -6.77 3.55 13.96
C PHE A 215 -6.54 3.31 15.45
N ALA A 216 -6.79 2.09 15.95
CA ALA A 216 -6.60 1.73 17.36
C ALA A 216 -5.12 1.81 17.79
N LEU A 217 -4.17 1.62 16.85
CA LEU A 217 -2.73 1.78 17.06
C LEU A 217 -2.24 3.25 17.00
N GLY A 218 -3.17 4.22 16.98
CA GLY A 218 -2.85 5.66 16.99
C GLY A 218 -2.90 6.32 15.62
N GLY A 219 -3.52 5.69 14.62
CA GLY A 219 -3.74 6.23 13.28
C GLY A 219 -2.65 5.89 12.27
N VAL A 220 -1.49 5.41 12.73
CA VAL A 220 -0.35 5.06 11.88
C VAL A 220 0.23 3.72 12.33
N ALA A 221 0.30 2.78 11.42
CA ALA A 221 0.95 1.50 11.64
C ALA A 221 1.71 1.06 10.38
N GLY A 222 2.60 0.08 10.52
CA GLY A 222 3.40 -0.36 9.37
C GLY A 222 2.59 -0.94 8.21
N HIS A 223 1.35 -1.35 8.44
CA HIS A 223 0.48 -1.96 7.42
C HIS A 223 -0.53 -1.01 6.78
N ALA A 224 -0.89 0.12 7.44
CA ALA A 224 -1.89 1.09 6.99
C ALA A 224 -1.72 2.44 7.71
N GLY A 225 -2.37 3.50 7.17
CA GLY A 225 -2.41 4.85 7.74
C GLY A 225 -1.85 5.93 6.82
N LEU A 226 -1.15 5.56 5.74
CA LEU A 226 -0.64 6.52 4.78
C LEU A 226 -1.76 7.02 3.85
N PHE A 227 -1.80 8.32 3.65
CA PHE A 227 -2.60 8.98 2.62
C PHE A 227 -1.70 9.53 1.51
N GLY A 228 -2.25 9.59 0.30
CA GLY A 228 -1.55 10.16 -0.83
C GLY A 228 -2.48 10.85 -1.82
N THR A 229 -1.97 11.90 -2.45
CA THR A 229 -2.51 12.41 -3.70
C THR A 229 -2.00 11.57 -4.86
N VAL A 230 -2.66 11.64 -6.01
CA VAL A 230 -2.18 10.94 -7.21
C VAL A 230 -0.76 11.38 -7.57
N ASP A 231 -0.45 12.66 -7.43
CA ASP A 231 0.89 13.19 -7.73
C ASP A 231 1.95 12.64 -6.78
N GLY A 232 1.67 12.58 -5.47
CA GLY A 232 2.61 12.02 -4.49
C GLY A 232 2.91 10.53 -4.75
N VAL A 233 1.89 9.74 -5.13
CA VAL A 233 2.08 8.32 -5.49
C VAL A 233 2.88 8.18 -6.79
N LEU A 234 2.63 9.03 -7.79
CA LEU A 234 3.39 9.04 -9.04
C LEU A 234 4.84 9.49 -8.84
N ASP A 235 5.09 10.47 -7.97
CA ASP A 235 6.47 10.92 -7.64
C ASP A 235 7.27 9.79 -6.97
N TYR A 236 6.62 9.04 -6.06
CA TYR A 236 7.22 7.85 -5.48
C TYR A 236 7.60 6.82 -6.56
N ALA A 237 6.67 6.49 -7.46
CA ALA A 237 6.89 5.53 -8.52
C ALA A 237 8.01 5.97 -9.49
N ALA A 238 8.02 7.24 -9.90
CA ALA A 238 9.06 7.81 -10.76
C ALA A 238 10.44 7.73 -10.10
N SER A 239 10.52 7.99 -8.78
CA SER A 239 11.79 7.91 -8.03
C SER A 239 12.35 6.49 -7.97
N LEU A 240 11.49 5.46 -7.91
CA LEU A 240 11.91 4.05 -7.98
C LEU A 240 12.42 3.69 -9.38
N MET A 241 11.68 4.06 -10.44
CA MET A 241 12.08 3.77 -11.82
C MET A 241 13.37 4.49 -12.20
N GLY A 242 13.57 5.73 -11.74
CA GLY A 242 14.75 6.54 -11.98
C GLY A 242 16.01 6.06 -11.26
N ARG A 243 15.91 5.01 -10.44
CA ARG A 243 17.03 4.46 -9.64
C ARG A 243 17.72 5.49 -8.74
N GLN A 244 17.02 6.58 -8.43
CA GLN A 244 17.53 7.64 -7.55
C GLN A 244 17.23 7.38 -6.07
N ARG A 245 16.30 6.42 -5.83
CA ARG A 245 15.80 6.16 -4.49
C ARG A 245 16.67 5.18 -3.72
N PHE A 246 17.14 4.13 -4.39
CA PHE A 246 17.91 3.03 -3.79
C PHE A 246 19.08 2.60 -4.69
N SER A 247 20.06 1.97 -4.07
CA SER A 247 21.19 1.33 -4.76
C SER A 247 20.72 0.19 -5.68
N ALA A 248 21.58 -0.21 -6.63
CA ALA A 248 21.24 -1.29 -7.55
C ALA A 248 20.97 -2.64 -6.83
N PRO A 249 21.73 -3.04 -5.78
CA PRO A 249 21.39 -4.23 -4.99
C PRO A 249 20.01 -4.15 -4.34
N SER A 250 19.67 -3.04 -3.68
CA SER A 250 18.36 -2.85 -3.06
C SER A 250 17.22 -2.88 -4.08
N MET A 251 17.43 -2.27 -5.25
CA MET A 251 16.46 -2.35 -6.35
C MET A 251 16.29 -3.78 -6.90
N ALA A 252 17.36 -4.57 -6.92
CA ALA A 252 17.28 -5.98 -7.28
C ALA A 252 16.43 -6.76 -6.28
N ASP A 253 16.64 -6.58 -4.98
CA ASP A 253 15.84 -7.21 -3.92
C ASP A 253 14.34 -6.86 -4.01
N LEU A 254 14.01 -5.61 -4.36
CA LEU A 254 12.62 -5.16 -4.54
C LEU A 254 11.94 -5.75 -5.78
N THR A 255 12.69 -6.11 -6.81
CA THR A 255 12.17 -6.54 -8.12
C THR A 255 12.45 -8.01 -8.45
N THR A 256 13.10 -8.73 -7.55
CA THR A 256 13.36 -10.17 -7.69
C THR A 256 12.40 -10.96 -6.81
N LEU A 257 11.91 -12.07 -7.36
CA LEU A 257 11.04 -12.99 -6.65
C LEU A 257 11.73 -13.53 -5.39
N SER A 258 11.10 -13.32 -4.24
CA SER A 258 11.56 -13.84 -2.96
C SER A 258 10.89 -15.18 -2.64
N ALA A 259 9.56 -15.25 -2.77
CA ALA A 259 8.80 -16.49 -2.58
C ALA A 259 7.40 -16.37 -3.19
N GLY A 260 6.88 -17.46 -3.74
CA GLY A 260 5.56 -17.50 -4.38
C GLY A 260 5.43 -16.44 -5.48
N THR A 261 4.64 -15.41 -5.28
CA THR A 261 4.50 -14.25 -6.18
C THR A 261 5.04 -12.96 -5.55
N ARG A 262 5.79 -13.06 -4.43
CA ARG A 262 6.22 -11.91 -3.63
C ARG A 262 7.70 -11.60 -3.80
N THR A 263 7.99 -10.32 -3.87
CA THR A 263 9.31 -9.75 -3.64
C THR A 263 9.36 -9.17 -2.21
N LEU A 264 10.23 -8.22 -1.92
CA LEU A 264 10.20 -7.51 -0.64
C LEU A 264 9.08 -6.46 -0.63
N GLY A 265 7.98 -6.79 0.02
CA GLY A 265 6.78 -5.95 0.14
C GLY A 265 5.84 -5.99 -1.07
N TRP A 266 6.34 -6.19 -2.27
CA TRP A 266 5.56 -6.13 -3.50
C TRP A 266 5.09 -7.51 -3.99
N GLU A 267 4.15 -7.49 -4.91
CA GLU A 267 3.82 -8.63 -5.77
C GLU A 267 4.40 -8.40 -7.16
N ILE A 268 5.05 -9.43 -7.72
CA ILE A 268 5.59 -9.38 -9.08
C ILE A 268 4.56 -9.93 -10.08
N ALA A 269 4.62 -9.47 -11.32
CA ALA A 269 3.72 -9.91 -12.38
C ALA A 269 3.75 -11.44 -12.56
N HIS A 270 2.56 -12.03 -12.62
CA HIS A 270 2.34 -13.45 -12.86
C HIS A 270 1.00 -13.67 -13.59
N PRO A 271 0.74 -14.84 -14.19
CA PRO A 271 -0.55 -15.10 -14.84
C PRO A 271 -1.74 -14.89 -13.88
N GLY A 272 -2.74 -14.11 -14.30
CA GLY A 272 -3.96 -13.85 -13.53
C GLY A 272 -3.84 -12.85 -12.38
N TRP A 273 -2.69 -12.17 -12.23
CA TRP A 273 -2.51 -11.18 -11.17
C TRP A 273 -3.38 -9.92 -11.36
N HIS A 274 -3.39 -9.09 -10.34
CA HIS A 274 -4.24 -7.90 -10.30
C HIS A 274 -3.80 -6.75 -11.23
N GLY A 275 -2.58 -6.78 -11.78
CA GLY A 275 -2.05 -5.75 -12.67
C GLY A 275 -2.39 -5.96 -14.15
N GLY A 276 -3.19 -6.99 -14.49
CA GLY A 276 -3.61 -7.30 -15.85
C GLY A 276 -2.60 -8.13 -16.63
N GLU A 277 -2.92 -8.39 -17.88
CA GLU A 277 -2.10 -9.21 -18.77
C GLU A 277 -1.11 -8.35 -19.57
N GLY A 278 -0.02 -8.98 -20.02
CA GLY A 278 0.99 -8.34 -20.86
C GLY A 278 1.97 -7.42 -20.12
N SER A 279 1.96 -7.42 -18.78
CA SER A 279 2.99 -6.78 -17.97
C SER A 279 4.36 -7.39 -18.23
N SER A 280 5.44 -6.60 -18.12
CA SER A 280 6.80 -7.15 -18.23
C SER A 280 7.17 -8.00 -17.01
N ALA A 281 8.24 -8.79 -17.13
CA ALA A 281 8.66 -9.72 -16.08
C ALA A 281 9.08 -9.02 -14.77
N ARG A 282 9.55 -7.78 -14.86
CA ARG A 282 9.91 -6.96 -13.69
C ARG A 282 8.86 -5.90 -13.35
N THR A 283 7.58 -6.18 -13.63
CA THR A 283 6.49 -5.34 -13.15
C THR A 283 6.14 -5.75 -11.72
N ILE A 284 6.21 -4.80 -10.80
CA ILE A 284 5.79 -4.97 -9.41
C ILE A 284 4.52 -4.16 -9.16
N GLY A 285 3.70 -4.62 -8.22
CA GLY A 285 2.47 -3.91 -7.87
C GLY A 285 2.00 -4.23 -6.46
N HIS A 286 1.14 -3.39 -5.93
CA HIS A 286 0.45 -3.62 -4.67
C HIS A 286 -0.92 -2.98 -4.65
N LEU A 287 -1.83 -3.53 -3.85
CA LEU A 287 -3.22 -3.10 -3.73
C LEU A 287 -3.49 -2.48 -2.36
N GLY A 288 -4.41 -1.50 -2.33
CA GLY A 288 -5.03 -1.00 -1.12
C GLY A 288 -6.49 -1.44 -1.00
N PHE A 289 -6.91 -1.79 0.21
CA PHE A 289 -8.27 -2.27 0.48
C PHE A 289 -9.34 -1.24 0.11
N THR A 290 -9.07 0.03 0.32
CA THR A 290 -9.94 1.17 0.02
C THR A 290 -10.25 1.34 -1.48
N GLY A 291 -9.52 0.62 -2.34
CA GLY A 291 -9.69 0.66 -3.80
C GLY A 291 -8.50 1.28 -4.52
N THR A 292 -7.42 1.52 -3.82
CA THR A 292 -6.16 2.04 -4.37
C THR A 292 -5.28 0.93 -4.92
N GLY A 293 -4.33 1.28 -5.76
CA GLY A 293 -3.33 0.37 -6.31
C GLY A 293 -2.23 1.12 -7.03
N LEU A 294 -1.02 0.55 -7.00
CA LEU A 294 0.16 1.07 -7.67
C LEU A 294 0.88 -0.09 -8.37
N TRP A 295 1.28 0.14 -9.62
CA TRP A 295 2.04 -0.81 -10.45
C TRP A 295 3.16 -0.08 -11.16
N ILE A 296 4.32 -0.71 -11.21
CA ILE A 296 5.55 -0.13 -11.75
C ILE A 296 6.20 -1.15 -12.67
N ASP A 297 6.20 -0.87 -13.95
CA ASP A 297 6.85 -1.68 -15.00
C ASP A 297 8.27 -1.16 -15.20
N MET A 298 9.22 -1.83 -14.55
CA MET A 298 10.63 -1.43 -14.57
C MET A 298 11.29 -1.59 -15.92
N ASP A 299 10.82 -2.53 -16.74
CA ASP A 299 11.40 -2.80 -18.06
C ASP A 299 10.95 -1.75 -19.08
N ARG A 300 9.69 -1.32 -19.00
CA ARG A 300 9.13 -0.28 -19.88
C ARG A 300 9.37 1.13 -19.36
N GLY A 301 9.77 1.28 -18.10
CA GLY A 301 9.95 2.59 -17.48
C GLY A 301 8.64 3.37 -17.38
N VAL A 302 7.54 2.69 -17.03
CA VAL A 302 6.23 3.31 -16.85
C VAL A 302 5.57 2.79 -15.58
N ALA A 303 4.87 3.67 -14.87
CA ALA A 303 4.08 3.29 -13.71
C ALA A 303 2.69 3.90 -13.78
N TRP A 304 1.72 3.22 -13.15
CA TRP A 304 0.35 3.73 -13.04
C TRP A 304 -0.21 3.47 -11.65
N THR A 305 -1.08 4.38 -11.23
CA THR A 305 -1.83 4.26 -10.00
C THR A 305 -3.31 4.46 -10.26
N LEU A 306 -4.15 3.60 -9.68
CA LEU A 306 -5.60 3.73 -9.66
C LEU A 306 -6.02 4.01 -8.23
N LEU A 307 -6.50 5.21 -7.97
CA LEU A 307 -6.97 5.64 -6.66
C LEU A 307 -8.48 5.76 -6.69
N THR A 308 -9.18 4.92 -5.94
CA THR A 308 -10.64 4.97 -5.80
C THR A 308 -11.03 4.98 -4.32
N ASN A 309 -12.23 5.41 -4.05
CA ASN A 309 -12.87 5.27 -2.75
C ASN A 309 -13.99 4.20 -2.81
N ARG A 310 -13.69 3.04 -3.41
CA ARG A 310 -14.67 1.97 -3.67
C ARG A 310 -15.43 1.49 -2.43
N VAL A 311 -14.85 1.67 -1.24
CA VAL A 311 -15.48 1.29 0.04
C VAL A 311 -16.52 2.30 0.51
N HIS A 312 -16.69 3.43 -0.19
CA HIS A 312 -17.68 4.43 0.14
C HIS A 312 -19.03 4.14 -0.53
N PRO A 313 -20.17 4.19 0.19
CA PRO A 313 -20.28 4.39 1.63
C PRO A 313 -20.11 3.13 2.46
N SER A 314 -19.97 1.96 1.82
CA SER A 314 -19.81 0.65 2.48
C SER A 314 -18.83 -0.27 1.75
N ARG A 315 -17.96 -0.96 2.50
CA ARG A 315 -17.03 -1.97 1.98
C ARG A 315 -17.73 -3.19 1.36
N HIS A 316 -19.00 -3.38 1.66
CA HIS A 316 -19.81 -4.50 1.18
C HIS A 316 -20.43 -4.24 -0.20
N SER A 317 -20.23 -3.05 -0.77
CA SER A 317 -20.72 -2.75 -2.12
C SER A 317 -19.94 -3.52 -3.19
N GLU A 318 -20.67 -4.09 -4.16
CA GLU A 318 -20.12 -4.76 -5.34
C GLU A 318 -19.50 -3.73 -6.31
N SER A 319 -18.22 -3.51 -6.19
CA SER A 319 -17.50 -2.48 -6.98
C SER A 319 -16.87 -3.00 -8.28
N GLY A 320 -16.66 -4.30 -8.39
CA GLY A 320 -15.90 -4.89 -9.51
C GLY A 320 -14.42 -4.46 -9.57
N ILE A 321 -13.86 -3.96 -8.46
CA ILE A 321 -12.53 -3.32 -8.43
C ILE A 321 -11.41 -4.21 -8.96
N MET A 322 -11.46 -5.53 -8.75
CA MET A 322 -10.42 -6.44 -9.21
C MET A 322 -10.41 -6.58 -10.74
N ALA A 323 -11.59 -6.62 -11.36
CA ALA A 323 -11.72 -6.63 -12.82
C ALA A 323 -11.24 -5.30 -13.41
N LEU A 324 -11.65 -4.18 -12.80
CA LEU A 324 -11.24 -2.84 -13.21
C LEU A 324 -9.71 -2.67 -13.20
N ARG A 325 -9.03 -3.10 -12.14
CA ARG A 325 -7.57 -3.05 -12.02
C ARG A 325 -6.89 -3.83 -13.13
N ARG A 326 -7.33 -5.09 -13.36
CA ARG A 326 -6.78 -5.95 -14.43
C ARG A 326 -6.99 -5.36 -15.81
N GLU A 327 -8.18 -4.87 -16.10
CA GLU A 327 -8.48 -4.28 -17.39
C GLU A 327 -7.66 -3.02 -17.66
N THR A 328 -7.52 -2.13 -16.65
CA THR A 328 -6.67 -0.94 -16.75
C THR A 328 -5.23 -1.30 -17.07
N GLY A 329 -4.65 -2.26 -16.34
CA GLY A 329 -3.26 -2.70 -16.58
C GLY A 329 -3.07 -3.40 -17.92
N THR A 330 -4.03 -4.22 -18.37
CA THR A 330 -3.98 -4.87 -19.70
C THR A 330 -3.97 -3.83 -20.82
N ARG A 331 -4.79 -2.78 -20.71
CA ARG A 331 -4.82 -1.67 -21.67
C ARG A 331 -3.50 -0.88 -21.67
N LEU A 332 -2.90 -0.66 -20.50
CA LEU A 332 -1.57 -0.06 -20.39
C LEU A 332 -0.54 -0.92 -21.14
N ALA A 333 -0.49 -2.21 -20.82
CA ALA A 333 0.47 -3.11 -21.44
C ALA A 333 0.35 -3.14 -22.97
N ALA A 334 -0.87 -3.02 -23.49
CA ALA A 334 -1.12 -2.90 -24.94
C ALA A 334 -0.63 -1.58 -25.52
N ALA A 335 -0.80 -0.45 -24.81
CA ALA A 335 -0.37 0.88 -25.24
C ALA A 335 1.16 1.05 -25.25
N PHE A 336 1.88 0.35 -24.35
CA PHE A 336 3.33 0.41 -24.20
C PHE A 336 4.04 -0.85 -24.69
N LYS A 337 3.46 -1.61 -25.62
CA LYS A 337 4.18 -2.71 -26.28
C LYS A 337 5.44 -2.14 -26.95
N GLN A 338 6.58 -2.75 -26.62
CA GLN A 338 7.79 -2.58 -27.41
C GLN A 338 7.66 -3.52 -28.61
N ASP A 339 7.81 -2.98 -29.82
CA ASP A 339 7.91 -3.77 -31.06
C ASP A 339 9.18 -4.64 -31.05
#